data_7e93b55224028800b61874c7cb7dfed5
#
_entry.id   7e93b55224028800b61874c7cb7dfed5
#
_cell.length_a   1.000
_cell.length_b   1.000
_cell.length_c   1.000
_cell.angle_alpha   90.00
_cell.angle_beta   90.00
_cell.angle_gamma   90.00
#
_symmetry.space_group_name_H-M   'P 1'
#
loop_
_entity.id
_entity.type
_entity.pdbx_description
1 polymer ?
#
loop_
_entity_poly.entity_id
_entity_poly.type
_entity_poly.pdbx_seq_one_letter_code
_entity_poly.pdbx_strand_id
1 'polypeptide(L)'
;MSRMHYFIHELTTNGYRKCGGTVGAEYFCTPDKIPLGIVVCDGNLTSVASDEGVKRVRQYFKNNVHGMKDNDILVIVFGSKKNISLEAEDTAIVDDMGRKIEDSQVDHRFSKTMSLLKKSTIITKEADKKQNIAMHRIGLHEEYTCWTVWGLAVINILFFMNHIGMTNIYGISTETVLMKGQSYRLLTYMFMHGGMTHILMNMISLLYIGRILTKRVGNSNLVIIYLVGGIIGGYITCYMGIIGMRNMELFTVGASGSIFSLLGALLVDVLMNTPEQKKAIIKYCAVTLLTSSMSRHVDVSCHVFGFLGGCLVMYVINMLNQIHYEAVTIRSTKKQERMSKEV
;
A
#
# COMPACT_ATOMS: atom_id res chain seq x y z
N MET A 1 -10.35 -8.22 -4.97
CA MET A 1 -11.29 -9.23 -5.55
C MET A 1 -10.50 -10.05 -6.56
N SER A 2 -10.51 -11.39 -6.51
CA SER A 2 -9.75 -12.19 -7.48
C SER A 2 -10.34 -12.03 -8.89
N ARG A 3 -9.52 -12.27 -9.94
CA ARG A 3 -9.96 -12.17 -11.34
C ARG A 3 -11.13 -13.12 -11.65
N MET A 4 -11.08 -14.31 -11.09
CA MET A 4 -12.17 -15.27 -11.18
C MET A 4 -13.48 -14.70 -10.61
N HIS A 5 -13.46 -14.09 -9.42
CA HIS A 5 -14.64 -13.48 -8.82
C HIS A 5 -15.18 -12.29 -9.63
N TYR A 6 -14.27 -11.48 -10.22
CA TYR A 6 -14.69 -10.40 -11.10
C TYR A 6 -15.39 -10.92 -12.36
N PHE A 7 -14.84 -11.96 -12.99
CA PHE A 7 -15.46 -12.59 -14.15
C PHE A 7 -16.80 -13.22 -13.82
N ILE A 8 -16.92 -13.89 -12.66
CA ILE A 8 -18.18 -14.44 -12.16
C ILE A 8 -19.24 -13.33 -11.99
N HIS A 9 -18.83 -12.18 -11.46
CA HIS A 9 -19.71 -11.01 -11.35
C HIS A 9 -20.18 -10.51 -12.73
N GLU A 10 -19.28 -10.42 -13.71
CA GLU A 10 -19.63 -10.06 -15.09
C GLU A 10 -20.62 -11.08 -15.72
N LEU A 11 -20.44 -12.37 -15.49
CA LEU A 11 -21.39 -13.38 -15.97
C LEU A 11 -22.79 -13.15 -15.38
N THR A 12 -22.90 -13.00 -14.07
CA THR A 12 -24.19 -12.80 -13.39
C THR A 12 -24.88 -11.52 -13.82
N THR A 13 -24.13 -10.43 -14.00
CA THR A 13 -24.65 -9.14 -14.48
C THR A 13 -25.14 -9.21 -15.92
N ASN A 14 -24.56 -10.10 -16.75
CA ASN A 14 -24.99 -10.33 -18.13
C ASN A 14 -26.05 -11.46 -18.28
N GLY A 15 -26.72 -11.84 -17.20
CA GLY A 15 -27.86 -12.72 -17.19
C GLY A 15 -27.55 -14.24 -17.20
N TYR A 16 -26.29 -14.63 -16.99
CA TYR A 16 -25.93 -16.03 -16.82
C TYR A 16 -26.43 -16.52 -15.47
N ARG A 17 -27.09 -17.68 -15.48
CA ARG A 17 -27.65 -18.28 -14.26
C ARG A 17 -26.69 -19.29 -13.66
N LYS A 18 -26.37 -19.13 -12.39
CA LYS A 18 -25.62 -20.13 -11.61
C LYS A 18 -26.52 -21.38 -11.43
N CYS A 19 -26.01 -22.54 -11.85
CA CYS A 19 -26.73 -23.80 -11.81
C CYS A 19 -26.07 -24.86 -10.92
N GLY A 20 -24.89 -24.60 -10.40
CA GLY A 20 -24.17 -25.48 -9.48
C GLY A 20 -22.77 -25.03 -9.14
N GLY A 21 -21.99 -25.92 -8.53
CA GLY A 21 -20.60 -25.69 -8.21
C GLY A 21 -20.01 -26.74 -7.30
N THR A 22 -18.70 -26.72 -7.17
CA THR A 22 -17.89 -27.52 -6.23
C THR A 22 -16.84 -26.64 -5.57
N VAL A 23 -16.03 -27.17 -4.68
CA VAL A 23 -14.92 -26.43 -4.11
C VAL A 23 -13.98 -25.95 -5.23
N GLY A 24 -13.80 -24.63 -5.35
CA GLY A 24 -12.95 -24.01 -6.36
C GLY A 24 -13.53 -23.97 -7.78
N ALA A 25 -14.79 -24.34 -8.01
CA ALA A 25 -15.44 -24.26 -9.32
C ALA A 25 -16.91 -23.85 -9.21
N GLU A 26 -17.37 -22.97 -10.12
CA GLU A 26 -18.76 -22.53 -10.24
C GLU A 26 -19.29 -22.81 -11.63
N TYR A 27 -20.56 -23.22 -11.73
CA TYR A 27 -21.23 -23.65 -12.94
C TYR A 27 -22.35 -22.67 -13.29
N PHE A 28 -22.39 -22.24 -14.57
CA PHE A 28 -23.35 -21.28 -15.11
C PHE A 28 -23.97 -21.78 -16.37
N CYS A 29 -25.17 -21.31 -16.68
CA CYS A 29 -25.82 -21.49 -17.96
C CYS A 29 -26.00 -20.15 -18.66
N THR A 30 -25.81 -20.11 -19.98
CA THR A 30 -26.06 -18.90 -20.78
C THR A 30 -27.56 -18.53 -20.75
N PRO A 31 -27.92 -17.26 -20.98
CA PRO A 31 -29.33 -16.81 -20.99
C PRO A 31 -30.07 -17.19 -22.26
N ASP A 32 -29.45 -17.89 -23.19
CA ASP A 32 -30.01 -18.21 -24.51
C ASP A 32 -31.12 -19.28 -24.43
N LYS A 33 -31.95 -19.38 -25.49
CA LYS A 33 -33.04 -20.38 -25.60
C LYS A 33 -32.53 -21.83 -25.54
N ILE A 34 -31.35 -22.06 -26.10
CA ILE A 34 -30.57 -23.30 -25.95
C ILE A 34 -29.39 -22.97 -25.05
N PRO A 35 -29.45 -23.33 -23.76
CA PRO A 35 -28.42 -22.93 -22.82
C PRO A 35 -27.09 -23.65 -23.08
N LEU A 36 -25.99 -22.91 -23.06
CA LEU A 36 -24.64 -23.46 -23.04
C LEU A 36 -24.12 -23.46 -21.59
N GLY A 37 -23.36 -24.48 -21.21
CA GLY A 37 -22.76 -24.62 -19.89
C GLY A 37 -21.41 -23.85 -19.83
N ILE A 38 -21.25 -23.08 -18.78
CA ILE A 38 -19.97 -22.39 -18.50
C ILE A 38 -19.47 -22.84 -17.15
N VAL A 39 -18.26 -23.34 -17.09
CA VAL A 39 -17.57 -23.74 -15.86
C VAL A 39 -16.41 -22.78 -15.62
N VAL A 40 -16.43 -22.12 -14.47
CA VAL A 40 -15.37 -21.22 -14.05
C VAL A 40 -14.68 -21.85 -12.85
N CYS A 41 -13.39 -22.16 -12.95
CA CYS A 41 -12.68 -22.84 -11.87
C CYS A 41 -11.29 -22.24 -11.61
N ASP A 42 -10.84 -22.38 -10.34
CA ASP A 42 -9.48 -22.10 -9.90
C ASP A 42 -8.64 -23.37 -10.06
N GLY A 43 -7.68 -23.35 -10.97
CA GLY A 43 -6.79 -24.47 -11.26
C GLY A 43 -5.91 -24.92 -10.11
N ASN A 44 -5.78 -24.09 -9.06
CA ASN A 44 -4.99 -24.43 -7.87
C ASN A 44 -5.87 -25.07 -6.77
N LEU A 45 -7.20 -24.87 -6.80
CA LEU A 45 -8.10 -25.29 -5.72
C LEU A 45 -9.05 -26.43 -6.10
N THR A 46 -9.12 -26.83 -7.38
CA THR A 46 -10.12 -27.78 -7.84
C THR A 46 -9.56 -28.94 -8.65
N SER A 47 -10.12 -30.15 -8.45
CA SER A 47 -9.90 -31.31 -9.31
C SER A 47 -10.58 -31.22 -10.69
N VAL A 48 -11.37 -30.17 -10.94
CA VAL A 48 -12.03 -29.94 -12.24
C VAL A 48 -11.01 -29.60 -13.34
N ALA A 49 -9.86 -29.05 -12.98
CA ALA A 49 -8.75 -28.74 -13.89
C ALA A 49 -7.99 -29.99 -14.40
N SER A 50 -8.62 -31.15 -14.43
CA SER A 50 -8.12 -32.40 -15.00
C SER A 50 -9.15 -33.01 -15.96
N ASP A 51 -8.70 -33.85 -16.89
CA ASP A 51 -9.59 -34.50 -17.87
C ASP A 51 -10.72 -35.29 -17.21
N GLU A 52 -10.43 -35.96 -16.10
CA GLU A 52 -11.44 -36.68 -15.32
C GLU A 52 -12.42 -35.75 -14.62
N GLY A 53 -11.94 -34.60 -14.15
CA GLY A 53 -12.76 -33.54 -13.58
C GLY A 53 -13.73 -32.95 -14.61
N VAL A 54 -13.26 -32.69 -15.82
CA VAL A 54 -14.09 -32.18 -16.94
C VAL A 54 -15.15 -33.20 -17.33
N LYS A 55 -14.83 -34.51 -17.38
CA LYS A 55 -15.81 -35.57 -17.62
C LYS A 55 -16.94 -35.57 -16.58
N ARG A 56 -16.61 -35.44 -15.31
CA ARG A 56 -17.60 -35.34 -14.21
C ARG A 56 -18.49 -34.10 -14.36
N VAL A 57 -17.94 -32.97 -14.75
CA VAL A 57 -18.68 -31.73 -14.98
C VAL A 57 -19.63 -31.89 -16.18
N ARG A 58 -19.17 -32.46 -17.30
CA ARG A 58 -20.01 -32.76 -18.47
C ARG A 58 -21.19 -33.67 -18.09
N GLN A 59 -20.94 -34.70 -17.28
CA GLN A 59 -22.00 -35.57 -16.77
C GLN A 59 -22.99 -34.84 -15.87
N TYR A 60 -22.49 -33.90 -15.02
CA TYR A 60 -23.38 -33.07 -14.20
C TYR A 60 -24.35 -32.23 -15.04
N PHE A 61 -23.84 -31.56 -16.09
CA PHE A 61 -24.69 -30.75 -16.97
C PHE A 61 -25.72 -31.60 -17.75
N LYS A 62 -25.33 -32.75 -18.26
CA LYS A 62 -26.26 -33.69 -18.90
C LYS A 62 -27.42 -34.11 -18.00
N ASN A 63 -27.11 -34.33 -16.71
CA ASN A 63 -28.12 -34.80 -15.74
C ASN A 63 -29.05 -33.66 -15.26
N ASN A 64 -28.54 -32.41 -15.24
CA ASN A 64 -29.24 -31.29 -14.59
C ASN A 64 -29.76 -30.22 -15.55
N VAL A 65 -29.32 -30.22 -16.83
CA VAL A 65 -29.74 -29.21 -17.83
C VAL A 65 -30.28 -29.94 -19.06
N HIS A 66 -31.59 -29.79 -19.31
CA HIS A 66 -32.28 -30.51 -20.36
C HIS A 66 -31.75 -30.15 -21.75
N GLY A 67 -31.41 -31.16 -22.57
CA GLY A 67 -31.00 -30.98 -23.98
C GLY A 67 -29.54 -30.61 -24.20
N MET A 68 -28.70 -30.56 -23.15
CA MET A 68 -27.25 -30.19 -23.25
C MET A 68 -26.43 -31.39 -23.75
N LYS A 69 -25.55 -31.13 -24.72
CA LYS A 69 -24.60 -32.09 -25.28
C LYS A 69 -23.19 -31.88 -24.69
N ASP A 70 -22.27 -32.83 -24.90
CA ASP A 70 -20.89 -32.77 -24.37
C ASP A 70 -20.14 -31.54 -24.87
N ASN A 71 -20.37 -31.13 -26.12
CA ASN A 71 -19.70 -29.98 -26.74
C ASN A 71 -20.40 -28.64 -26.44
N ASP A 72 -21.42 -28.62 -25.60
CA ASP A 72 -22.13 -27.39 -25.20
C ASP A 72 -21.58 -26.79 -23.90
N ILE A 73 -20.38 -27.19 -23.49
CA ILE A 73 -19.78 -26.80 -22.20
C ILE A 73 -18.39 -26.23 -22.42
N LEU A 74 -18.22 -24.95 -22.05
CA LEU A 74 -16.93 -24.28 -21.98
C LEU A 74 -16.35 -24.33 -20.54
N VAL A 75 -15.13 -24.78 -20.41
CA VAL A 75 -14.38 -24.76 -19.14
C VAL A 75 -13.37 -23.63 -19.15
N ILE A 76 -13.46 -22.72 -18.19
CA ILE A 76 -12.55 -21.59 -18.02
C ILE A 76 -11.75 -21.81 -16.75
N VAL A 77 -10.45 -21.96 -16.88
CA VAL A 77 -9.51 -22.23 -15.77
C VAL A 77 -8.67 -21.00 -15.50
N PHE A 78 -8.72 -20.50 -14.26
CA PHE A 78 -7.83 -19.47 -13.76
C PHE A 78 -6.67 -20.14 -13.00
N GLY A 79 -5.43 -20.03 -13.48
CA GLY A 79 -4.29 -20.63 -12.82
C GLY A 79 -3.07 -20.82 -13.72
N SER A 80 -1.98 -21.33 -13.13
CA SER A 80 -0.74 -21.58 -13.86
C SER A 80 -0.84 -22.83 -14.75
N LYS A 81 -0.43 -22.71 -16.01
CA LYS A 81 -0.38 -23.84 -16.97
C LYS A 81 0.38 -25.08 -16.46
N LYS A 82 1.35 -24.88 -15.53
CA LYS A 82 2.12 -25.98 -14.93
C LYS A 82 1.28 -26.97 -14.11
N ASN A 83 0.12 -26.52 -13.63
CA ASN A 83 -0.77 -27.29 -12.76
C ASN A 83 -2.01 -27.84 -13.50
N ILE A 84 -2.12 -27.58 -14.82
CA ILE A 84 -3.30 -27.90 -15.62
C ILE A 84 -2.91 -28.94 -16.66
N SER A 85 -3.43 -30.16 -16.51
CA SER A 85 -3.30 -31.25 -17.49
C SER A 85 -4.59 -31.40 -18.32
N LEU A 86 -4.92 -30.38 -19.12
CA LEU A 86 -6.12 -30.38 -19.95
C LEU A 86 -5.74 -30.32 -21.43
N GLU A 87 -6.13 -31.34 -22.19
CA GLU A 87 -6.11 -31.37 -23.66
C GLU A 87 -7.56 -31.27 -24.23
N ALA A 88 -8.54 -30.95 -23.38
CA ALA A 88 -9.95 -30.97 -23.76
C ALA A 88 -10.31 -29.83 -24.69
N GLU A 89 -11.08 -30.15 -25.76
CA GLU A 89 -11.80 -29.17 -26.60
C GLU A 89 -12.68 -28.28 -25.73
N ASP A 90 -12.91 -27.02 -26.16
CA ASP A 90 -13.69 -26.01 -25.44
C ASP A 90 -13.17 -25.68 -24.03
N THR A 91 -11.87 -25.50 -23.93
CA THR A 91 -11.21 -25.06 -22.70
C THR A 91 -10.45 -23.75 -22.91
N ALA A 92 -10.68 -22.77 -22.04
CA ALA A 92 -9.92 -21.53 -22.01
C ALA A 92 -9.08 -21.45 -20.73
N ILE A 93 -7.80 -21.19 -20.86
CA ILE A 93 -6.88 -21.04 -19.72
C ILE A 93 -6.48 -19.56 -19.59
N VAL A 94 -6.70 -19.02 -18.40
CA VAL A 94 -6.28 -17.65 -18.03
C VAL A 94 -5.11 -17.77 -17.05
N ASP A 95 -3.94 -17.27 -17.42
CA ASP A 95 -2.76 -17.35 -16.54
C ASP A 95 -2.96 -16.56 -15.23
N ASP A 96 -2.22 -16.91 -14.17
CA ASP A 96 -2.33 -16.30 -12.84
C ASP A 96 -2.15 -14.77 -12.88
N MET A 97 -1.42 -14.26 -13.87
CA MET A 97 -1.21 -12.83 -14.09
C MET A 97 -2.24 -12.20 -15.05
N GLY A 98 -3.17 -13.00 -15.62
CA GLY A 98 -4.15 -12.54 -16.61
C GLY A 98 -3.52 -11.93 -17.87
N ARG A 99 -2.26 -12.28 -18.17
CA ARG A 99 -1.53 -11.75 -19.33
C ARG A 99 -1.87 -12.46 -20.62
N LYS A 100 -2.22 -13.74 -20.52
CA LYS A 100 -2.48 -14.61 -21.67
C LYS A 100 -3.76 -15.40 -21.45
N ILE A 101 -4.61 -15.43 -22.47
CA ILE A 101 -5.76 -16.33 -22.56
C ILE A 101 -5.42 -17.30 -23.68
N GLU A 102 -5.33 -18.58 -23.36
CA GLU A 102 -5.20 -19.65 -24.35
C GLU A 102 -6.62 -20.13 -24.69
N ASP A 103 -7.11 -19.77 -25.89
CA ASP A 103 -8.48 -20.03 -26.37
C ASP A 103 -8.52 -20.63 -27.79
N SER A 104 -7.41 -21.23 -28.24
CA SER A 104 -7.23 -21.68 -29.63
C SER A 104 -8.16 -22.78 -30.11
N GLN A 105 -8.90 -23.43 -29.19
CA GLN A 105 -9.83 -24.54 -29.49
C GLN A 105 -11.27 -24.26 -29.02
N VAL A 106 -11.60 -23.00 -28.69
CA VAL A 106 -12.94 -22.64 -28.19
C VAL A 106 -13.90 -22.40 -29.36
N ASP A 107 -15.03 -23.10 -29.37
CA ASP A 107 -16.08 -22.97 -30.38
C ASP A 107 -16.65 -21.54 -30.41
N HIS A 108 -16.99 -21.06 -31.62
CA HIS A 108 -17.54 -19.72 -31.84
C HIS A 108 -18.88 -19.48 -31.10
N ARG A 109 -19.63 -20.52 -30.72
CA ARG A 109 -20.86 -20.44 -29.91
C ARG A 109 -20.60 -19.76 -28.52
N PHE A 110 -19.37 -19.85 -28.02
CA PHE A 110 -18.96 -19.22 -26.78
C PHE A 110 -18.38 -17.80 -26.96
N SER A 111 -18.47 -17.22 -28.15
CA SER A 111 -17.87 -15.93 -28.51
C SER A 111 -18.29 -14.80 -27.56
N LYS A 112 -19.58 -14.77 -27.13
CA LYS A 112 -20.08 -13.79 -26.15
C LYS A 112 -19.41 -13.96 -24.78
N THR A 113 -19.30 -15.20 -24.28
CA THR A 113 -18.60 -15.51 -23.01
C THR A 113 -17.12 -15.17 -23.08
N MET A 114 -16.47 -15.50 -24.21
CA MET A 114 -15.06 -15.16 -24.43
C MET A 114 -14.83 -13.64 -24.53
N SER A 115 -15.77 -12.90 -25.10
CA SER A 115 -15.74 -11.43 -25.11
C SER A 115 -15.84 -10.85 -23.69
N LEU A 116 -16.73 -11.38 -22.85
CA LEU A 116 -16.82 -10.99 -21.43
C LEU A 116 -15.53 -11.34 -20.66
N LEU A 117 -14.95 -12.51 -20.92
CA LEU A 117 -13.70 -12.93 -20.31
C LEU A 117 -12.54 -11.98 -20.69
N LYS A 118 -12.39 -11.66 -21.98
CA LYS A 118 -11.38 -10.71 -22.48
C LYS A 118 -11.57 -9.31 -21.88
N LYS A 119 -12.81 -8.81 -21.83
CA LYS A 119 -13.17 -7.53 -21.19
C LYS A 119 -12.82 -7.52 -19.70
N SER A 120 -13.21 -8.55 -18.94
CA SER A 120 -12.91 -8.67 -17.52
C SER A 120 -11.40 -8.71 -17.25
N THR A 121 -10.65 -9.40 -18.11
CA THR A 121 -9.18 -9.49 -18.00
C THR A 121 -8.51 -8.14 -18.26
N ILE A 122 -9.02 -7.33 -19.19
CA ILE A 122 -8.51 -5.96 -19.45
C ILE A 122 -8.78 -5.07 -18.24
N ILE A 123 -10.01 -5.07 -17.72
CA ILE A 123 -10.40 -4.24 -16.58
C ILE A 123 -9.60 -4.62 -15.33
N THR A 124 -9.40 -5.90 -15.08
CA THR A 124 -8.58 -6.34 -13.93
C THR A 124 -7.10 -5.99 -14.12
N LYS A 125 -6.56 -6.05 -15.35
CA LYS A 125 -5.20 -5.54 -15.64
C LYS A 125 -5.07 -4.06 -15.36
N GLU A 126 -6.06 -3.25 -15.72
CA GLU A 126 -6.07 -1.82 -15.41
C GLU A 126 -6.22 -1.55 -13.92
N ALA A 127 -7.06 -2.33 -13.22
CA ALA A 127 -7.21 -2.27 -11.78
C ALA A 127 -5.91 -2.70 -11.07
N ASP A 128 -5.28 -3.81 -11.47
CA ASP A 128 -3.99 -4.26 -10.97
C ASP A 128 -2.89 -3.24 -11.27
N LYS A 129 -2.90 -2.63 -12.47
CA LYS A 129 -1.97 -1.54 -12.82
C LYS A 129 -2.20 -0.32 -11.93
N LYS A 130 -3.46 0.07 -11.70
CA LYS A 130 -3.83 1.14 -10.76
C LYS A 130 -3.46 0.77 -9.32
N GLN A 131 -3.67 -0.47 -8.90
CA GLN A 131 -3.32 -0.97 -7.58
C GLN A 131 -1.80 -1.09 -7.41
N ASN A 132 -1.05 -1.59 -8.41
CA ASN A 132 0.41 -1.63 -8.40
C ASN A 132 1.00 -0.21 -8.44
N ILE A 133 0.38 0.72 -9.16
CA ILE A 133 0.75 2.13 -9.15
C ILE A 133 0.41 2.76 -7.80
N ALA A 134 -0.75 2.42 -7.19
CA ALA A 134 -1.10 2.84 -5.84
C ALA A 134 -0.17 2.19 -4.80
N MET A 135 0.19 0.92 -4.95
CA MET A 135 1.18 0.21 -4.13
C MET A 135 2.59 0.80 -4.31
N HIS A 136 2.97 1.16 -5.54
CA HIS A 136 4.21 1.89 -5.81
C HIS A 136 4.18 3.32 -5.26
N ARG A 137 3.01 3.99 -5.28
CA ARG A 137 2.76 5.27 -4.60
C ARG A 137 2.89 5.16 -3.08
N ILE A 138 2.36 4.07 -2.50
CA ILE A 138 2.32 3.85 -1.06
C ILE A 138 3.66 3.24 -0.58
N GLY A 139 4.58 2.88 -1.51
CA GLY A 139 5.84 2.24 -1.16
C GLY A 139 5.67 0.88 -0.45
N LEU A 140 4.52 0.20 -0.64
CA LEU A 140 4.30 -1.15 -0.16
C LEU A 140 5.00 -2.15 -1.10
N HIS A 141 6.33 -2.09 -1.14
CA HIS A 141 7.13 -3.20 -1.62
C HIS A 141 7.25 -4.23 -0.49
N GLU A 142 6.93 -5.47 -0.76
CA GLU A 142 7.09 -6.59 0.20
C GLU A 142 8.54 -6.77 0.70
N GLU A 143 9.51 -6.13 0.04
CA GLU A 143 10.96 -6.20 0.34
C GLU A 143 11.58 -4.91 0.91
N TYR A 144 10.83 -3.95 1.43
CA TYR A 144 11.48 -2.84 2.10
C TYR A 144 12.15 -3.32 3.40
N THR A 145 13.42 -3.67 3.28
CA THR A 145 14.30 -3.74 4.42
C THR A 145 14.35 -2.36 5.07
N CYS A 146 13.90 -2.27 6.33
CA CYS A 146 13.84 -1.01 7.07
C CYS A 146 15.25 -0.56 7.52
N TRP A 147 16.25 -0.64 6.60
CA TRP A 147 17.64 -0.35 6.94
C TRP A 147 17.85 1.10 7.38
N THR A 148 17.07 2.05 6.85
CA THR A 148 17.14 3.47 7.28
C THR A 148 16.72 3.65 8.73
N VAL A 149 15.71 2.93 9.20
CA VAL A 149 15.28 3.00 10.60
C VAL A 149 16.38 2.48 11.52
N TRP A 150 17.01 1.36 11.14
CA TRP A 150 18.17 0.83 11.88
C TRP A 150 19.36 1.77 11.81
N GLY A 151 19.65 2.36 10.66
CA GLY A 151 20.70 3.35 10.47
C GLY A 151 20.49 4.57 11.37
N LEU A 152 19.27 5.13 11.40
CA LEU A 152 18.92 6.24 12.30
C LEU A 152 19.08 5.84 13.78
N ALA A 153 18.67 4.63 14.16
CA ALA A 153 18.83 4.16 15.53
C ALA A 153 20.33 4.04 15.92
N VAL A 154 21.14 3.47 15.04
CA VAL A 154 22.60 3.35 15.25
C VAL A 154 23.25 4.74 15.36
N ILE A 155 22.90 5.68 14.49
CA ILE A 155 23.42 7.06 14.54
C ILE A 155 23.06 7.72 15.89
N ASN A 156 21.80 7.57 16.34
CA ASN A 156 21.37 8.11 17.64
C ASN A 156 22.17 7.51 18.81
N ILE A 157 22.37 6.18 18.80
CA ILE A 157 23.12 5.49 19.85
C ILE A 157 24.59 5.93 19.86
N LEU A 158 25.24 5.95 18.69
CA LEU A 158 26.63 6.36 18.57
C LEU A 158 26.82 7.83 18.97
N PHE A 159 25.91 8.72 18.57
CA PHE A 159 25.96 10.12 18.96
C PHE A 159 25.80 10.28 20.48
N PHE A 160 24.86 9.58 21.10
CA PHE A 160 24.65 9.59 22.54
C PHE A 160 25.89 9.10 23.29
N MET A 161 26.49 7.98 22.88
CA MET A 161 27.66 7.41 23.55
C MET A 161 28.88 8.35 23.52
N ASN A 162 29.06 9.11 22.44
CA ASN A 162 30.19 10.03 22.28
C ASN A 162 29.96 11.41 22.89
N HIS A 163 28.71 11.77 23.21
CA HIS A 163 28.38 13.15 23.66
C HIS A 163 27.54 13.17 24.94
N ILE A 164 27.73 12.19 25.84
CA ILE A 164 27.06 12.14 27.14
C ILE A 164 27.31 13.44 27.93
N GLY A 165 26.24 14.09 28.41
CA GLY A 165 26.31 15.33 29.17
C GLY A 165 26.50 16.62 28.36
N MET A 166 26.59 16.54 27.01
CA MET A 166 26.81 17.70 26.12
C MET A 166 25.52 18.33 25.59
N THR A 167 24.43 18.30 26.37
CA THR A 167 23.13 18.84 25.97
C THR A 167 23.17 20.33 25.65
N ASN A 168 23.99 21.11 26.37
CA ASN A 168 24.19 22.53 26.14
C ASN A 168 25.00 22.86 24.87
N ILE A 169 25.75 21.88 24.32
CA ILE A 169 26.58 22.07 23.11
C ILE A 169 25.74 21.73 21.87
N TYR A 170 24.95 20.64 21.90
CA TYR A 170 24.26 20.11 20.73
C TYR A 170 22.74 20.31 20.75
N GLY A 171 22.15 20.61 21.92
CA GLY A 171 20.73 20.89 22.08
C GLY A 171 20.35 22.27 21.54
N ILE A 172 19.04 22.44 21.27
CA ILE A 172 18.47 23.72 20.83
C ILE A 172 17.88 24.49 22.02
N SER A 173 18.04 25.80 21.99
CA SER A 173 17.31 26.78 22.80
C SER A 173 17.01 28.00 21.94
N THR A 174 16.07 28.84 22.37
CA THR A 174 15.80 30.13 21.68
C THR A 174 17.04 30.96 21.56
N GLU A 175 17.82 31.07 22.64
CA GLU A 175 19.04 31.86 22.68
C GLU A 175 20.08 31.32 21.68
N THR A 176 20.33 30.00 21.65
CA THR A 176 21.38 29.42 20.81
C THR A 176 21.02 29.46 19.33
N VAL A 177 19.80 29.13 18.97
CA VAL A 177 19.38 29.00 17.56
C VAL A 177 19.01 30.34 16.96
N LEU A 178 18.15 31.14 17.63
CA LEU A 178 17.59 32.35 17.03
C LEU A 178 18.40 33.62 17.37
N MET A 179 19.00 33.71 18.56
CA MET A 179 19.76 34.89 18.93
C MET A 179 21.25 34.75 18.57
N LYS A 180 21.85 33.58 18.77
CA LYS A 180 23.28 33.34 18.44
C LYS A 180 23.50 32.77 17.03
N GLY A 181 22.42 32.50 16.25
CA GLY A 181 22.49 32.03 14.88
C GLY A 181 23.05 30.61 14.68
N GLN A 182 23.08 29.78 15.74
CA GLN A 182 23.64 28.43 15.69
C GLN A 182 22.66 27.42 15.07
N SER A 183 22.26 27.64 13.81
CA SER A 183 21.23 26.86 13.09
C SER A 183 21.58 25.37 12.91
N TYR A 184 22.87 24.98 12.93
CA TYR A 184 23.30 23.58 12.88
C TYR A 184 22.72 22.74 14.01
N ARG A 185 22.37 23.37 15.13
CA ARG A 185 21.76 22.72 16.29
C ARG A 185 20.36 22.14 15.95
N LEU A 186 19.66 22.72 14.98
CA LEU A 186 18.37 22.15 14.49
C LEU A 186 18.55 20.75 13.89
N LEU A 187 19.75 20.36 13.52
CA LEU A 187 20.07 19.00 13.10
C LEU A 187 20.62 18.15 14.25
N THR A 188 21.54 18.70 15.06
CA THR A 188 22.24 17.89 16.07
C THR A 188 21.37 17.52 17.28
N TYR A 189 20.40 18.36 17.64
CA TYR A 189 19.53 18.11 18.80
C TYR A 189 18.74 16.83 18.68
N MET A 190 18.37 16.42 17.43
CA MET A 190 17.59 15.22 17.15
C MET A 190 18.34 13.93 17.52
N PHE A 191 19.67 13.99 17.60
CA PHE A 191 20.53 12.85 17.92
C PHE A 191 21.06 12.91 19.35
N MET A 192 20.91 14.05 20.04
CA MET A 192 21.33 14.25 21.43
C MET A 192 20.28 13.74 22.39
N HIS A 193 20.66 13.09 23.50
CA HIS A 193 19.75 12.58 24.51
C HIS A 193 20.20 12.92 25.91
N GLY A 194 19.25 13.27 26.80
CA GLY A 194 19.51 13.69 28.17
C GLY A 194 19.79 12.53 29.15
N GLY A 195 19.73 11.27 28.72
CA GLY A 195 19.99 10.12 29.58
C GLY A 195 19.55 8.78 28.96
N MET A 196 19.93 7.67 29.62
CA MET A 196 19.73 6.30 29.10
C MET A 196 18.27 5.97 28.86
N THR A 197 17.38 6.27 29.81
CA THR A 197 15.93 6.01 29.65
C THR A 197 15.36 6.80 28.47
N HIS A 198 15.82 8.06 28.27
CA HIS A 198 15.35 8.92 27.20
C HIS A 198 15.71 8.33 25.83
N ILE A 199 16.97 7.91 25.60
CA ILE A 199 17.35 7.29 24.34
C ILE A 199 16.66 5.95 24.14
N LEU A 200 16.53 5.11 25.18
CA LEU A 200 15.87 3.80 25.07
C LEU A 200 14.43 3.94 24.57
N MET A 201 13.65 4.83 25.18
CA MET A 201 12.26 5.06 24.80
C MET A 201 12.14 5.65 23.38
N ASN A 202 13.05 6.54 22.99
CA ASN A 202 13.11 7.06 21.62
C ASN A 202 13.44 5.96 20.60
N MET A 203 14.40 5.08 20.88
CA MET A 203 14.77 4.01 19.95
C MET A 203 13.63 2.98 19.79
N ILE A 204 12.96 2.61 20.87
CA ILE A 204 11.76 1.73 20.79
C ILE A 204 10.70 2.38 19.90
N SER A 205 10.39 3.66 20.11
CA SER A 205 9.38 4.40 19.33
C SER A 205 9.80 4.56 17.88
N LEU A 206 11.07 4.88 17.61
CA LEU A 206 11.63 4.98 16.26
C LEU A 206 11.54 3.66 15.50
N LEU A 207 11.93 2.56 16.14
CA LEU A 207 11.89 1.23 15.54
C LEU A 207 10.43 0.81 15.26
N TYR A 208 9.50 1.14 16.15
CA TYR A 208 8.09 0.77 15.97
C TYR A 208 7.41 1.61 14.88
N ILE A 209 7.36 2.93 15.03
CA ILE A 209 6.68 3.85 14.09
C ILE A 209 7.41 3.89 12.75
N GLY A 210 8.74 3.96 12.78
CA GLY A 210 9.58 4.02 11.59
C GLY A 210 9.41 2.81 10.69
N ARG A 211 9.35 1.59 11.25
CA ARG A 211 9.14 0.37 10.45
C ARG A 211 7.76 0.33 9.79
N ILE A 212 6.72 0.79 10.50
CA ILE A 212 5.38 0.89 9.93
C ILE A 212 5.38 1.89 8.77
N LEU A 213 5.94 3.08 8.99
CA LEU A 213 5.94 4.14 7.99
C LEU A 213 6.84 3.81 6.80
N THR A 214 8.03 3.23 7.02
CA THR A 214 8.95 2.85 5.92
C THR A 214 8.28 1.93 4.90
N LYS A 215 7.50 0.96 5.37
CA LYS A 215 6.75 0.06 4.48
C LYS A 215 5.69 0.78 3.63
N ARG A 216 5.26 1.97 4.05
CA ARG A 216 4.23 2.76 3.38
C ARG A 216 4.80 3.81 2.44
N VAL A 217 5.89 4.48 2.83
CA VAL A 217 6.43 5.63 2.10
C VAL A 217 7.84 5.40 1.53
N GLY A 218 8.49 4.30 1.90
CA GLY A 218 9.86 3.98 1.49
C GLY A 218 10.94 4.65 2.35
N ASN A 219 12.17 4.17 2.17
CA ASN A 219 13.32 4.60 2.98
C ASN A 219 13.67 6.09 2.82
N SER A 220 13.68 6.60 1.59
CA SER A 220 14.04 8.00 1.30
C SER A 220 13.06 9.01 1.91
N ASN A 221 11.75 8.75 1.74
CA ASN A 221 10.72 9.60 2.31
C ASN A 221 10.73 9.57 3.84
N LEU A 222 11.01 8.41 4.45
CA LEU A 222 11.18 8.32 5.91
C LEU A 222 12.25 9.28 6.41
N VAL A 223 13.43 9.31 5.77
CA VAL A 223 14.54 10.21 6.16
C VAL A 223 14.13 11.67 6.00
N ILE A 224 13.50 12.02 4.89
CA ILE A 224 13.00 13.39 4.64
C ILE A 224 12.02 13.81 5.74
N ILE A 225 11.03 12.95 6.06
CA ILE A 225 10.03 13.24 7.09
C ILE A 225 10.70 13.40 8.46
N TYR A 226 11.62 12.50 8.82
CA TYR A 226 12.36 12.54 10.09
C TYR A 226 13.14 13.85 10.24
N LEU A 227 13.95 14.21 9.24
CA LEU A 227 14.82 15.38 9.31
C LEU A 227 14.02 16.68 9.18
N VAL A 228 13.22 16.82 8.14
CA VAL A 228 12.48 18.08 7.86
C VAL A 228 11.44 18.36 8.94
N GLY A 229 10.66 17.35 9.33
CA GLY A 229 9.67 17.52 10.39
C GLY A 229 10.32 17.79 11.75
N GLY A 230 11.47 17.16 12.05
CA GLY A 230 12.25 17.46 13.24
C GLY A 230 12.79 18.89 13.24
N ILE A 231 13.34 19.39 12.11
CA ILE A 231 13.78 20.78 11.95
C ILE A 231 12.63 21.75 12.17
N ILE A 232 11.47 21.53 11.57
CA ILE A 232 10.27 22.34 11.74
C ILE A 232 9.86 22.37 13.22
N GLY A 233 9.77 21.20 13.87
CA GLY A 233 9.43 21.07 15.28
C GLY A 233 10.39 21.85 16.18
N GLY A 234 11.70 21.65 15.98
CA GLY A 234 12.74 22.33 16.74
C GLY A 234 12.75 23.85 16.53
N TYR A 235 12.61 24.30 15.28
CA TYR A 235 12.60 25.74 14.96
C TYR A 235 11.40 26.45 15.60
N ILE A 236 10.19 25.91 15.45
CA ILE A 236 8.98 26.50 16.03
C ILE A 236 9.06 26.49 17.57
N THR A 237 9.60 25.42 18.16
CA THR A 237 9.87 25.34 19.60
C THR A 237 10.79 26.46 20.08
N CYS A 238 11.87 26.76 19.34
CA CYS A 238 12.73 27.91 19.66
C CYS A 238 11.97 29.25 19.49
N TYR A 239 11.12 29.37 18.46
CA TYR A 239 10.34 30.58 18.23
C TYR A 239 9.33 30.86 19.36
N MET A 240 8.82 29.82 20.04
CA MET A 240 7.96 29.98 21.22
C MET A 240 8.62 30.77 22.34
N GLY A 241 9.96 30.72 22.47
CA GLY A 241 10.68 31.55 23.42
C GLY A 241 10.65 33.04 23.07
N ILE A 242 10.70 33.41 21.80
CA ILE A 242 10.62 34.81 21.35
C ILE A 242 9.26 35.42 21.73
N ILE A 243 8.17 34.68 21.61
CA ILE A 243 6.82 35.16 21.96
C ILE A 243 6.45 34.95 23.42
N GLY A 244 7.44 34.63 24.29
CA GLY A 244 7.26 34.53 25.74
C GLY A 244 6.49 33.27 26.22
N MET A 245 6.24 32.30 25.36
CA MET A 245 5.53 31.07 25.72
C MET A 245 6.45 29.98 26.29
N ARG A 246 7.79 30.24 26.31
CA ARG A 246 8.82 29.31 26.77
C ARG A 246 10.02 30.05 27.28
N ASN A 247 10.74 29.49 28.27
CA ASN A 247 12.02 30.02 28.67
C ASN A 247 13.07 29.92 27.54
N MET A 248 13.73 31.04 27.23
CA MET A 248 14.69 31.13 26.11
C MET A 248 15.92 30.26 26.27
N GLU A 249 16.35 30.02 27.50
CA GLU A 249 17.57 29.27 27.84
C GLU A 249 17.31 27.76 27.97
N LEU A 250 16.03 27.34 27.99
CA LEU A 250 15.68 25.94 28.16
C LEU A 250 16.13 25.13 26.93
N PHE A 251 17.01 24.15 27.18
CA PHE A 251 17.50 23.26 26.12
C PHE A 251 16.49 22.13 25.83
N THR A 252 16.25 21.89 24.53
CA THR A 252 15.56 20.73 24.02
C THR A 252 16.55 19.81 23.33
N VAL A 253 16.44 18.52 23.61
CA VAL A 253 17.24 17.44 23.02
C VAL A 253 16.36 16.21 22.82
N GLY A 254 16.68 15.38 21.84
CA GLY A 254 16.05 14.09 21.61
C GLY A 254 15.49 13.89 20.21
N ALA A 255 15.47 12.65 19.78
CA ALA A 255 14.85 12.21 18.53
C ALA A 255 13.33 12.38 18.53
N SER A 256 12.72 12.68 19.68
CA SER A 256 11.27 12.61 19.87
C SER A 256 10.50 13.55 18.93
N GLY A 257 10.96 14.79 18.69
CA GLY A 257 10.36 15.70 17.72
C GLY A 257 10.27 15.10 16.31
N SER A 258 11.36 14.47 15.85
CA SER A 258 11.41 13.74 14.59
C SER A 258 10.54 12.48 14.60
N ILE A 259 10.44 11.75 15.70
CA ILE A 259 9.57 10.56 15.83
C ILE A 259 8.10 10.97 15.79
N PHE A 260 7.75 12.09 16.44
CA PHE A 260 6.41 12.65 16.32
C PHE A 260 6.10 13.14 14.90
N SER A 261 7.12 13.60 14.15
CA SER A 261 6.97 13.86 12.72
C SER A 261 6.63 12.61 11.93
N LEU A 262 7.30 11.48 12.21
CA LEU A 262 6.93 10.19 11.58
C LEU A 262 5.47 9.78 11.93
N LEU A 263 5.03 10.04 13.17
CA LEU A 263 3.65 9.76 13.60
C LEU A 263 2.63 10.65 12.88
N GLY A 264 2.93 11.95 12.70
CA GLY A 264 2.09 12.88 11.93
C GLY A 264 1.98 12.49 10.47
N ALA A 265 3.10 12.07 9.86
CA ALA A 265 3.13 11.55 8.50
C ALA A 265 2.30 10.26 8.36
N LEU A 266 2.40 9.34 9.32
CA LEU A 266 1.60 8.11 9.34
C LEU A 266 0.10 8.43 9.43
N LEU A 267 -0.29 9.43 10.22
CA LEU A 267 -1.69 9.87 10.29
C LEU A 267 -2.19 10.33 8.92
N VAL A 268 -1.47 11.24 8.25
CA VAL A 268 -1.87 11.76 6.93
C VAL A 268 -1.93 10.65 5.90
N ASP A 269 -0.93 9.77 5.87
CA ASP A 269 -0.92 8.65 4.94
C ASP A 269 -2.12 7.72 5.14
N VAL A 270 -2.45 7.35 6.38
CA VAL A 270 -3.61 6.51 6.68
C VAL A 270 -4.92 7.21 6.31
N LEU A 271 -5.07 8.52 6.61
CA LEU A 271 -6.27 9.27 6.28
C LEU A 271 -6.53 9.34 4.77
N MET A 272 -5.48 9.41 3.97
CA MET A 272 -5.57 9.53 2.51
C MET A 272 -5.67 8.17 1.80
N ASN A 273 -4.98 7.15 2.30
CA ASN A 273 -4.74 5.92 1.56
C ASN A 273 -5.43 4.67 2.16
N THR A 274 -5.78 4.68 3.46
CA THR A 274 -6.41 3.53 4.15
C THR A 274 -7.53 3.99 5.11
N PRO A 275 -8.64 4.55 4.56
CA PRO A 275 -9.68 5.19 5.36
C PRO A 275 -10.36 4.25 6.37
N GLU A 276 -10.31 2.95 6.18
CA GLU A 276 -10.80 1.94 7.12
C GLU A 276 -10.04 1.94 8.45
N GLN A 277 -8.78 2.40 8.47
CA GLN A 277 -7.94 2.47 9.67
C GLN A 277 -8.00 3.83 10.40
N LYS A 278 -8.79 4.80 9.91
CA LYS A 278 -8.87 6.17 10.46
C LYS A 278 -9.07 6.22 11.97
N LYS A 279 -10.05 5.46 12.47
CA LYS A 279 -10.37 5.48 13.92
C LYS A 279 -9.19 5.00 14.76
N ALA A 280 -8.51 3.95 14.31
CA ALA A 280 -7.38 3.37 15.03
C ALA A 280 -6.20 4.34 15.08
N ILE A 281 -5.82 4.94 13.95
CA ILE A 281 -4.67 5.86 13.90
C ILE A 281 -4.94 7.15 14.66
N ILE A 282 -6.13 7.74 14.57
CA ILE A 282 -6.50 8.95 15.33
C ILE A 282 -6.41 8.67 16.83
N LYS A 283 -6.96 7.54 17.29
CA LYS A 283 -6.87 7.12 18.69
C LYS A 283 -5.42 6.94 19.13
N TYR A 284 -4.61 6.28 18.32
CA TYR A 284 -3.19 6.06 18.61
C TYR A 284 -2.42 7.38 18.72
N CYS A 285 -2.60 8.31 17.76
CA CYS A 285 -1.97 9.63 17.78
C CYS A 285 -2.40 10.44 19.02
N ALA A 286 -3.71 10.47 19.32
CA ALA A 286 -4.23 11.19 20.48
C ALA A 286 -3.67 10.67 21.79
N VAL A 287 -3.67 9.34 21.99
CA VAL A 287 -3.10 8.71 23.18
C VAL A 287 -1.61 8.98 23.31
N THR A 288 -0.85 8.86 22.22
CA THR A 288 0.61 9.10 22.22
C THR A 288 0.95 10.55 22.54
N LEU A 289 0.26 11.53 21.93
CA LEU A 289 0.43 12.94 22.25
C LEU A 289 0.06 13.25 23.70
N LEU A 290 -1.08 12.74 24.19
CA LEU A 290 -1.52 12.97 25.56
C LEU A 290 -0.57 12.37 26.58
N THR A 291 -0.14 11.11 26.39
CA THR A 291 0.78 10.45 27.34
C THR A 291 2.16 11.12 27.34
N SER A 292 2.64 11.59 26.17
CA SER A 292 3.90 12.33 26.10
C SER A 292 3.86 13.66 26.83
N SER A 293 2.70 14.34 26.89
CA SER A 293 2.54 15.61 27.58
C SER A 293 2.49 15.49 29.11
N MET A 294 2.27 14.30 29.64
CA MET A 294 2.22 14.05 31.09
C MET A 294 3.61 13.97 31.77
N SER A 295 4.68 13.88 30.99
CA SER A 295 6.04 13.80 31.52
C SER A 295 6.60 15.20 31.78
N ARG A 296 7.04 15.46 33.03
CA ARG A 296 7.59 16.78 33.46
C ARG A 296 8.90 17.18 32.78
N HIS A 297 9.59 16.25 32.13
CA HIS A 297 10.89 16.47 31.49
C HIS A 297 10.83 16.46 29.96
N VAL A 298 9.64 16.56 29.40
CA VAL A 298 9.41 16.49 27.96
C VAL A 298 9.03 17.85 27.41
N ASP A 299 9.66 18.24 26.31
CA ASP A 299 9.29 19.45 25.58
C ASP A 299 8.07 19.16 24.68
N VAL A 300 6.90 19.40 25.23
CA VAL A 300 5.61 19.15 24.55
C VAL A 300 5.50 19.96 23.24
N SER A 301 6.07 21.18 23.21
CA SER A 301 6.03 22.01 22.00
C SER A 301 6.74 21.35 20.84
N CYS A 302 7.93 20.78 21.07
CA CYS A 302 8.70 20.06 20.05
C CYS A 302 7.94 18.82 19.51
N HIS A 303 7.19 18.11 20.38
CA HIS A 303 6.36 16.99 19.97
C HIS A 303 5.19 17.43 19.08
N VAL A 304 4.44 18.45 19.51
CA VAL A 304 3.28 18.96 18.76
C VAL A 304 3.71 19.53 17.41
N PHE A 305 4.73 20.37 17.40
CA PHE A 305 5.18 20.98 16.14
C PHE A 305 5.96 20.00 15.24
N GLY A 306 6.64 19.02 15.81
CA GLY A 306 7.19 17.90 15.05
C GLY A 306 6.08 17.08 14.36
N PHE A 307 5.03 16.74 15.10
CA PHE A 307 3.88 16.04 14.56
C PHE A 307 3.20 16.83 13.42
N LEU A 308 2.94 18.12 13.61
CA LEU A 308 2.37 18.98 12.57
C LEU A 308 3.29 19.13 11.37
N GLY A 309 4.60 19.24 11.61
CA GLY A 309 5.63 19.25 10.56
C GLY A 309 5.61 17.98 9.72
N GLY A 310 5.47 16.81 10.36
CA GLY A 310 5.32 15.54 9.68
C GLY A 310 4.04 15.43 8.85
N CYS A 311 2.91 15.93 9.38
CA CYS A 311 1.67 16.03 8.63
C CYS A 311 1.85 16.87 7.35
N LEU A 312 2.49 18.02 7.46
CA LEU A 312 2.76 18.91 6.33
C LEU A 312 3.66 18.25 5.28
N VAL A 313 4.79 17.67 5.72
CA VAL A 313 5.75 17.02 4.81
C VAL A 313 5.08 15.87 4.07
N MET A 314 4.30 15.04 4.75
CA MET A 314 3.61 13.92 4.10
C MET A 314 2.52 14.38 3.13
N TYR A 315 1.79 15.43 3.47
CA TYR A 315 0.82 16.04 2.56
C TYR A 315 1.49 16.51 1.26
N VAL A 316 2.64 17.20 1.38
CA VAL A 316 3.43 17.65 0.22
C VAL A 316 3.95 16.47 -0.60
N ILE A 317 4.48 15.42 0.04
CA ILE A 317 4.92 14.20 -0.65
C ILE A 317 3.77 13.59 -1.45
N ASN A 318 2.60 13.44 -0.86
CA ASN A 318 1.42 12.91 -1.55
C ASN A 318 0.99 13.78 -2.74
N MET A 319 1.00 15.09 -2.58
CA MET A 319 0.68 16.04 -3.65
C MET A 319 1.67 15.95 -4.82
N LEU A 320 2.97 15.90 -4.55
CA LEU A 320 4.01 15.74 -5.57
C LEU A 320 3.88 14.40 -6.31
N ASN A 321 3.61 13.32 -5.59
CA ASN A 321 3.36 12.01 -6.17
C ASN A 321 2.14 12.02 -7.10
N GLN A 322 1.07 12.74 -6.74
CA GLN A 322 -0.12 12.87 -7.58
C GLN A 322 0.18 13.62 -8.87
N ILE A 323 0.87 14.76 -8.80
CA ILE A 323 1.27 15.55 -9.97
C ILE A 323 2.16 14.73 -10.91
N HIS A 324 3.13 14.00 -10.36
CA HIS A 324 4.01 13.14 -11.15
C HIS A 324 3.22 12.05 -11.89
N TYR A 325 2.26 11.43 -11.22
CA TYR A 325 1.41 10.41 -11.82
C TYR A 325 0.57 10.96 -12.98
N GLU A 326 -0.08 12.10 -12.80
CA GLU A 326 -0.88 12.75 -13.85
C GLU A 326 -0.01 13.07 -15.07
N ALA A 327 1.20 13.60 -14.85
CA ALA A 327 2.14 13.90 -15.94
C ALA A 327 2.57 12.64 -16.71
N VAL A 328 2.85 11.52 -16.02
CA VAL A 328 3.21 10.23 -16.64
C VAL A 328 2.02 9.66 -17.43
N THR A 329 0.82 9.76 -16.89
CA THR A 329 -0.41 9.27 -17.54
C THR A 329 -0.69 10.04 -18.82
N ILE A 330 -0.61 11.37 -18.80
CA ILE A 330 -0.80 12.22 -19.99
C ILE A 330 0.23 11.88 -21.08
N ARG A 331 1.51 11.67 -20.71
CA ARG A 331 2.56 11.29 -21.68
C ARG A 331 2.29 9.93 -22.32
N SER A 332 1.82 8.95 -21.55
CA SER A 332 1.50 7.61 -22.07
C SER A 332 0.30 7.62 -23.02
N THR A 333 -0.74 8.40 -22.72
CA THR A 333 -1.92 8.56 -23.59
C THR A 333 -1.53 9.22 -24.92
N LYS A 334 -0.78 10.32 -24.86
CA LYS A 334 -0.30 11.00 -26.09
C LYS A 334 0.60 10.09 -26.95
N LYS A 335 1.39 9.20 -26.35
CA LYS A 335 2.20 8.23 -27.09
C LYS A 335 1.33 7.19 -27.79
N GLN A 336 0.27 6.69 -27.14
CA GLN A 336 -0.68 5.76 -27.74
C GLN A 336 -1.48 6.38 -28.90
N GLU A 337 -1.92 7.63 -28.75
CA GLU A 337 -2.61 8.37 -29.83
C GLU A 337 -1.73 8.60 -31.06
N ARG A 338 -0.42 8.82 -30.87
CA ARG A 338 0.52 8.93 -32.00
C ARG A 338 0.69 7.61 -32.72
N MET A 339 0.89 6.52 -31.98
CA MET A 339 1.04 5.17 -32.57
C MET A 339 -0.23 4.69 -33.30
N SER A 340 -1.43 5.09 -32.84
CA SER A 340 -2.68 4.76 -33.53
C SER A 340 -2.96 5.58 -34.79
N LYS A 341 -2.23 6.67 -35.03
CA LYS A 341 -2.32 7.49 -36.25
C LYS A 341 -1.30 7.12 -37.33
N GLU A 342 -0.30 6.30 -36.97
CA GLU A 342 0.75 5.82 -37.84
C GLU A 342 0.45 4.42 -38.44
N VAL A 343 -0.68 3.80 -38.05
CA VAL A 343 -1.24 2.56 -38.61
C VAL A 343 -2.50 2.88 -39.40
#